data_61e35f5a0aa4ef0e80ce50189eea0ccc
#
_entry.id   61e35f5a0aa4ef0e80ce50189eea0ccc
#
_cell.length_a   1.000
_cell.length_b   1.000
_cell.length_c   1.000
_cell.angle_alpha   90.00
_cell.angle_beta   90.00
_cell.angle_gamma   90.00
#
_symmetry.space_group_name_H-M   'P 1'
#
loop_
_entity.id
_entity.type
_entity.pdbx_description
1 polymer ?
#
loop_
_entity_poly.entity_id
_entity_poly.type
_entity_poly.pdbx_seq_one_letter_code
_entity_poly.pdbx_strand_id
1 'polypeptide(L)'
;MAAKRVAPALSLGSLVCAAQLADLLWPSFVLAGLERFEIRPGVTAVTPLDFVSYPYSHSLAALAVWGLALALAHRVRRRAGALAAATLAALVVSHWALDWIVHRPDLPLTVGGAGRYGLGLWGSLPATLAVELGLFATGLAVYARTTSARDRAGRWGLLGFAAVLAIIELANLLGPPPPSVAAVTWSAHAVWLLVAWAWWVDRHRAVRGVAT
;
A
#
# COMPACT_ATOMS: atom_id res chain seq x y z
N MET A 1 6.12 -5.81 -2.97
CA MET A 1 6.71 -6.85 -3.84
C MET A 1 8.22 -7.07 -3.60
N ALA A 2 9.06 -6.06 -3.62
CA ALA A 2 10.52 -6.19 -3.45
C ALA A 2 10.94 -6.89 -2.14
N ALA A 3 10.24 -6.67 -1.04
CA ALA A 3 10.50 -7.30 0.26
C ALA A 3 10.43 -8.84 0.26
N LYS A 4 9.85 -9.47 -0.79
CA LYS A 4 9.89 -10.94 -0.99
C LYS A 4 11.32 -11.48 -1.05
N ARG A 5 12.26 -10.68 -1.53
CA ARG A 5 13.69 -11.05 -1.57
C ARG A 5 14.34 -11.07 -0.19
N VAL A 6 13.91 -10.18 0.70
CA VAL A 6 14.42 -10.06 2.08
C VAL A 6 13.78 -11.10 2.99
N ALA A 7 12.47 -11.31 2.86
CA ALA A 7 11.70 -12.24 3.68
C ALA A 7 10.91 -13.21 2.78
N PRO A 8 11.59 -14.21 2.15
CA PRO A 8 10.97 -15.10 1.17
C PRO A 8 9.85 -15.97 1.74
N ALA A 9 9.83 -16.21 3.04
CA ALA A 9 8.78 -16.95 3.74
C ALA A 9 7.45 -16.18 3.80
N LEU A 10 7.45 -14.85 3.66
CA LEU A 10 6.22 -14.06 3.63
C LEU A 10 5.51 -14.21 2.29
N SER A 11 4.19 -14.40 2.34
CA SER A 11 3.39 -14.40 1.11
C SER A 11 3.30 -12.99 0.50
N LEU A 12 3.07 -12.92 -0.83
CA LEU A 12 2.82 -11.62 -1.49
C LEU A 12 1.64 -10.90 -0.85
N GLY A 13 0.56 -11.61 -0.51
CA GLY A 13 -0.59 -11.02 0.17
C GLY A 13 -0.25 -10.43 1.53
N SER A 14 0.62 -11.09 2.33
CA SER A 14 1.09 -10.50 3.60
C SER A 14 1.93 -9.24 3.38
N LEU A 15 2.76 -9.22 2.34
CA LEU A 15 3.57 -8.05 1.97
C LEU A 15 2.71 -6.89 1.47
N VAL A 16 1.68 -7.16 0.65
CA VAL A 16 0.72 -6.15 0.17
C VAL A 16 -0.12 -5.64 1.33
N CYS A 17 -0.64 -6.54 2.18
CA CYS A 17 -1.40 -6.17 3.37
C CYS A 17 -0.59 -5.22 4.29
N ALA A 18 0.68 -5.51 4.53
CA ALA A 18 1.53 -4.66 5.36
C ALA A 18 1.82 -3.30 4.69
N ALA A 19 2.14 -3.29 3.39
CA ALA A 19 2.43 -2.05 2.68
C ALA A 19 1.21 -1.14 2.53
N GLN A 20 0.00 -1.70 2.48
CA GLN A 20 -1.27 -0.98 2.32
C GLN A 20 -2.09 -0.89 3.61
N LEU A 21 -1.49 -1.19 4.77
CA LEU A 21 -2.26 -1.27 6.01
C LEU A 21 -2.93 0.05 6.38
N ALA A 22 -2.28 1.18 6.12
CA ALA A 22 -2.87 2.51 6.28
C ALA A 22 -4.17 2.64 5.49
N ASP A 23 -4.11 2.35 4.18
CA ASP A 23 -5.25 2.44 3.26
C ASP A 23 -6.33 1.39 3.50
N LEU A 24 -5.97 0.24 4.09
CA LEU A 24 -6.94 -0.77 4.51
C LEU A 24 -7.74 -0.33 5.74
N LEU A 25 -7.14 0.47 6.62
CA LEU A 25 -7.78 0.98 7.85
C LEU A 25 -8.51 2.29 7.61
N TRP A 26 -7.93 3.18 6.80
CA TRP A 26 -8.42 4.53 6.54
C TRP A 26 -9.91 4.61 6.21
N PRO A 27 -10.45 3.86 5.24
CA PRO A 27 -11.86 3.98 4.88
C PRO A 27 -12.80 3.58 6.03
N SER A 28 -12.38 2.63 6.87
CA SER A 28 -13.14 2.25 8.07
C SER A 28 -13.15 3.36 9.13
N PHE A 29 -12.03 4.08 9.30
CA PHE A 29 -11.96 5.23 10.21
C PHE A 29 -12.76 6.42 9.69
N VAL A 30 -12.82 6.62 8.36
CA VAL A 30 -13.70 7.62 7.75
C VAL A 30 -15.17 7.26 7.98
N LEU A 31 -15.60 6.02 7.78
CA LEU A 31 -16.98 5.57 8.08
C LEU A 31 -17.34 5.74 9.56
N ALA A 32 -16.37 5.53 10.46
CA ALA A 32 -16.57 5.71 11.89
C ALA A 32 -16.56 7.21 12.32
N GLY A 33 -16.32 8.15 11.41
CA GLY A 33 -16.23 9.58 11.71
C GLY A 33 -14.95 9.98 12.46
N LEU A 34 -13.96 9.08 12.55
CA LEU A 34 -12.68 9.33 13.21
C LEU A 34 -11.69 10.09 12.33
N GLU A 35 -11.83 9.94 11.01
CA GLU A 35 -10.99 10.57 9.99
C GLU A 35 -11.84 11.26 8.94
N ARG A 36 -11.27 12.26 8.26
CA ARG A 36 -11.99 13.08 7.31
C ARG A 36 -11.12 13.51 6.15
N PHE A 37 -11.67 13.43 4.96
CA PHE A 37 -11.17 14.06 3.74
C PHE A 37 -12.31 14.75 2.99
N GLU A 38 -11.94 15.60 2.04
CA GLU A 38 -12.87 16.32 1.18
C GLU A 38 -12.48 16.08 -0.29
N ILE A 39 -13.42 16.29 -1.20
CA ILE A 39 -13.13 16.26 -2.64
C ILE A 39 -12.98 17.70 -3.08
N ARG A 40 -11.77 18.10 -3.45
CA ARG A 40 -11.39 19.44 -3.89
C ARG A 40 -10.62 19.38 -5.20
N PRO A 41 -11.28 19.45 -6.36
CA PRO A 41 -10.60 19.47 -7.64
C PRO A 41 -9.53 20.58 -7.68
N GLY A 42 -8.32 20.21 -8.13
CA GLY A 42 -7.21 21.15 -8.21
C GLY A 42 -6.39 21.33 -6.92
N VAL A 43 -6.68 20.60 -5.84
CA VAL A 43 -5.86 20.62 -4.60
C VAL A 43 -4.45 20.10 -4.83
N THR A 44 -4.28 19.16 -5.75
CA THR A 44 -3.00 18.75 -6.36
C THR A 44 -3.16 18.59 -7.87
N ALA A 45 -2.08 18.30 -8.60
CA ALA A 45 -2.15 18.02 -10.03
C ALA A 45 -2.66 16.61 -10.36
N VAL A 46 -2.70 15.69 -9.37
CA VAL A 46 -3.01 14.26 -9.62
C VAL A 46 -4.19 13.72 -8.83
N THR A 47 -4.49 14.26 -7.66
CA THR A 47 -5.64 13.81 -6.86
C THR A 47 -6.50 14.99 -6.39
N PRO A 48 -7.82 14.87 -6.47
CA PRO A 48 -8.75 15.85 -5.91
C PRO A 48 -9.03 15.62 -4.42
N LEU A 49 -8.36 14.65 -3.78
CA LEU A 49 -8.60 14.33 -2.37
C LEU A 49 -7.81 15.28 -1.46
N ASP A 50 -8.53 16.03 -0.64
CA ASP A 50 -7.99 16.89 0.40
C ASP A 50 -8.08 16.18 1.75
N PHE A 51 -6.96 15.70 2.26
CA PHE A 51 -6.88 14.96 3.51
C PHE A 51 -6.88 15.93 4.70
N VAL A 52 -8.05 16.14 5.31
CA VAL A 52 -8.25 17.12 6.39
C VAL A 52 -7.76 16.60 7.73
N SER A 53 -8.05 15.33 8.06
CA SER A 53 -7.65 14.70 9.32
C SER A 53 -7.64 13.18 9.17
N TYR A 54 -6.46 12.56 9.28
CA TYR A 54 -6.27 11.11 9.11
C TYR A 54 -5.15 10.55 10.01
N PRO A 55 -5.15 10.92 11.33
CA PRO A 55 -4.03 10.63 12.20
C PRO A 55 -3.95 9.19 12.69
N TYR A 56 -5.06 8.44 12.71
CA TYR A 56 -5.12 7.07 13.23
C TYR A 56 -4.62 6.04 12.22
N SER A 57 -4.82 6.31 10.94
CA SER A 57 -4.33 5.45 9.85
C SER A 57 -2.95 5.88 9.35
N HIS A 58 -2.65 7.18 9.22
CA HIS A 58 -1.49 7.69 8.49
C HIS A 58 -0.48 8.49 9.33
N SER A 59 -0.66 8.69 10.65
CA SER A 59 0.46 9.26 11.40
C SER A 59 1.61 8.25 11.56
N LEU A 60 2.85 8.73 11.56
CA LEU A 60 4.03 7.87 11.75
C LEU A 60 3.93 7.06 13.04
N ALA A 61 3.47 7.69 14.13
CA ALA A 61 3.29 7.02 15.42
C ALA A 61 2.22 5.92 15.36
N ALA A 62 1.08 6.18 14.71
CA ALA A 62 0.03 5.17 14.54
C ALA A 62 0.52 4.01 13.66
N LEU A 63 1.22 4.29 12.56
CA LEU A 63 1.78 3.24 11.70
C LEU A 63 2.85 2.40 12.40
N ALA A 64 3.65 3.00 13.30
CA ALA A 64 4.56 2.22 14.15
C ALA A 64 3.79 1.24 15.05
N VAL A 65 2.69 1.68 15.67
CA VAL A 65 1.83 0.82 16.50
C VAL A 65 1.16 -0.28 15.65
N TRP A 66 0.57 0.06 14.51
CA TRP A 66 -0.04 -0.91 13.59
C TRP A 66 0.98 -1.91 13.05
N GLY A 67 2.19 -1.44 12.71
CA GLY A 67 3.29 -2.29 12.26
C GLY A 67 3.72 -3.30 13.32
N LEU A 68 3.88 -2.86 14.56
CA LEU A 68 4.18 -3.74 15.69
C LEU A 68 3.06 -4.74 15.96
N ALA A 69 1.80 -4.29 15.92
CA ALA A 69 0.64 -5.16 16.11
C ALA A 69 0.55 -6.25 15.03
N LEU A 70 0.74 -5.87 13.76
CA LEU A 70 0.76 -6.82 12.63
C LEU A 70 1.92 -7.81 12.75
N ALA A 71 3.13 -7.33 13.07
CA ALA A 71 4.31 -8.16 13.26
C ALA A 71 4.12 -9.17 14.39
N LEU A 72 3.58 -8.74 15.53
CA LEU A 72 3.28 -9.58 16.69
C LEU A 72 2.22 -10.63 16.34
N ALA A 73 1.11 -10.21 15.72
CA ALA A 73 0.04 -11.11 15.29
C ALA A 73 0.57 -12.18 14.32
N HIS A 74 1.43 -11.80 13.38
CA HIS A 74 2.04 -12.72 12.43
C HIS A 74 2.99 -13.69 13.14
N ARG A 75 3.82 -13.20 14.07
CA ARG A 75 4.76 -14.01 14.85
C ARG A 75 4.05 -15.07 15.69
N VAL A 76 2.97 -14.68 16.38
CA VAL A 76 2.19 -15.58 17.24
C VAL A 76 1.44 -16.63 16.40
N ARG A 77 0.70 -16.19 15.36
CA ARG A 77 -0.17 -17.09 14.57
C ARG A 77 0.62 -18.01 13.63
N ARG A 78 1.73 -17.54 13.07
CA ARG A 78 2.51 -18.27 12.05
C ARG A 78 3.84 -18.80 12.56
N ARG A 79 4.18 -18.59 13.84
CA ARG A 79 5.50 -18.90 14.42
C ARG A 79 6.65 -18.34 13.57
N ALA A 80 6.42 -17.17 12.98
CA ALA A 80 7.33 -16.54 12.04
C ALA A 80 8.63 -16.10 12.72
N GLY A 81 9.74 -16.19 11.99
CA GLY A 81 11.03 -15.70 12.46
C GLY A 81 11.04 -14.17 12.64
N ALA A 82 12.01 -13.69 13.43
CA ALA A 82 12.15 -12.26 13.71
C ALA A 82 12.29 -11.39 12.45
N LEU A 83 13.01 -11.86 11.43
CA LEU A 83 13.19 -11.15 10.16
C LEU A 83 11.86 -10.93 9.42
N ALA A 84 10.98 -11.94 9.38
CA ALA A 84 9.67 -11.81 8.75
C ALA A 84 8.79 -10.79 9.50
N ALA A 85 8.78 -10.84 10.84
CA ALA A 85 8.05 -9.89 11.66
C ALA A 85 8.57 -8.45 11.49
N ALA A 86 9.90 -8.26 11.54
CA ALA A 86 10.53 -6.96 11.32
C ALA A 86 10.25 -6.41 9.91
N THR A 87 10.25 -7.27 8.88
CA THR A 87 9.92 -6.87 7.51
C THR A 87 8.48 -6.36 7.41
N LEU A 88 7.51 -7.01 8.06
CA LEU A 88 6.13 -6.55 8.07
C LEU A 88 6.00 -5.20 8.78
N ALA A 89 6.61 -5.02 9.96
CA ALA A 89 6.59 -3.75 10.67
C ALA A 89 7.23 -2.63 9.83
N ALA A 90 8.38 -2.89 9.21
CA ALA A 90 9.05 -1.93 8.34
C ALA A 90 8.22 -1.56 7.11
N LEU A 91 7.50 -2.50 6.50
CA LEU A 91 6.60 -2.22 5.38
C LEU A 91 5.44 -1.31 5.78
N VAL A 92 4.84 -1.52 6.96
CA VAL A 92 3.78 -0.62 7.45
C VAL A 92 4.32 0.79 7.65
N VAL A 93 5.48 0.94 8.28
CA VAL A 93 6.10 2.25 8.50
C VAL A 93 6.57 2.88 7.19
N SER A 94 7.01 2.09 6.20
CA SER A 94 7.44 2.60 4.89
C SER A 94 6.30 3.27 4.12
N HIS A 95 5.04 2.97 4.41
CA HIS A 95 3.89 3.67 3.84
C HIS A 95 4.00 5.18 4.14
N TRP A 96 4.23 5.55 5.39
CA TRP A 96 4.42 6.95 5.76
C TRP A 96 5.57 7.64 5.00
N ALA A 97 6.67 6.93 4.79
CA ALA A 97 7.81 7.49 4.06
C ALA A 97 7.50 7.73 2.57
N LEU A 98 6.67 6.86 1.95
CA LEU A 98 6.22 7.05 0.57
C LEU A 98 5.20 8.19 0.49
N ASP A 99 4.26 8.26 1.43
CA ASP A 99 3.29 9.36 1.53
C ASP A 99 3.99 10.71 1.74
N TRP A 100 5.04 10.74 2.56
CA TRP A 100 5.83 11.96 2.77
C TRP A 100 6.41 12.50 1.46
N ILE A 101 6.76 11.63 0.52
CA ILE A 101 7.27 12.06 -0.80
C ILE A 101 6.12 12.63 -1.65
N VAL A 102 4.96 11.99 -1.66
CA VAL A 102 3.89 12.32 -2.60
C VAL A 102 2.94 13.40 -2.09
N HIS A 103 2.60 13.37 -0.80
CA HIS A 103 1.67 14.32 -0.20
C HIS A 103 2.24 15.75 -0.15
N ARG A 104 1.36 16.74 -0.23
CA ARG A 104 1.66 18.10 0.19
C ARG A 104 1.87 18.10 1.73
N PRO A 105 2.30 19.22 2.36
CA PRO A 105 2.47 19.27 3.83
C PRO A 105 1.14 19.13 4.60
N ASP A 106 0.57 17.93 4.61
CA ASP A 106 -0.66 17.57 5.35
C ASP A 106 -0.50 16.29 6.20
N LEU A 107 0.59 15.52 6.02
CA LEU A 107 0.82 14.25 6.70
C LEU A 107 1.20 14.44 8.18
N PRO A 108 0.48 13.81 9.13
CA PRO A 108 0.77 13.95 10.56
C PRO A 108 1.93 13.04 11.03
N LEU A 109 2.69 13.49 12.03
CA LEU A 109 3.66 12.62 12.75
C LEU A 109 3.00 11.84 13.88
N THR A 110 2.07 12.48 14.60
CA THR A 110 1.40 11.89 15.77
C THR A 110 -0.10 12.16 15.73
N VAL A 111 -0.86 11.39 16.49
CA VAL A 111 -2.34 11.49 16.51
C VAL A 111 -2.84 12.88 16.95
N GLY A 112 -2.16 13.55 17.87
CA GLY A 112 -2.56 14.87 18.39
C GLY A 112 -1.63 16.02 17.98
N GLY A 113 -0.61 15.76 17.15
CA GLY A 113 0.39 16.76 16.78
C GLY A 113 -0.09 17.75 15.72
N ALA A 114 0.34 19.01 15.82
CA ALA A 114 0.04 20.06 14.86
C ALA A 114 0.94 20.03 13.60
N GLY A 115 2.11 19.38 13.67
CA GLY A 115 3.05 19.32 12.55
C GLY A 115 2.46 18.57 11.36
N ARG A 116 2.68 19.14 10.17
CA ARG A 116 2.26 18.56 8.89
C ARG A 116 3.45 18.50 7.95
N TYR A 117 3.64 17.39 7.27
CA TYR A 117 4.83 17.07 6.48
C TYR A 117 4.42 16.56 5.09
N GLY A 118 5.28 16.75 4.12
CA GLY A 118 5.10 16.30 2.74
C GLY A 118 6.00 17.07 1.78
N LEU A 119 6.52 16.39 0.75
CA LEU A 119 7.35 16.99 -0.29
C LEU A 119 6.55 17.43 -1.52
N GLY A 120 5.29 17.02 -1.65
CA GLY A 120 4.36 17.51 -2.65
C GLY A 120 4.59 16.99 -4.07
N LEU A 121 5.09 15.75 -4.24
CA LEU A 121 5.29 15.18 -5.58
C LEU A 121 3.99 15.20 -6.42
N TRP A 122 2.82 15.03 -5.78
CA TRP A 122 1.51 15.14 -6.43
C TRP A 122 1.18 16.52 -7.02
N GLY A 123 2.04 17.51 -6.81
CA GLY A 123 2.02 18.79 -7.54
C GLY A 123 2.46 18.69 -9.00
N SER A 124 3.02 17.55 -9.44
CA SER A 124 3.52 17.36 -10.80
C SER A 124 3.14 15.97 -11.35
N LEU A 125 2.17 15.91 -12.26
CA LEU A 125 1.76 14.66 -12.90
C LEU A 125 2.93 13.89 -13.57
N PRO A 126 3.83 14.54 -14.37
CA PRO A 126 4.95 13.80 -14.96
C PRO A 126 5.91 13.21 -13.93
N ALA A 127 6.20 13.94 -12.84
CA ALA A 127 7.10 13.48 -11.79
C ALA A 127 6.45 12.33 -11.01
N THR A 128 5.16 12.42 -10.69
CA THR A 128 4.39 11.35 -10.04
C THR A 128 4.41 10.08 -10.87
N LEU A 129 4.05 10.16 -12.16
CA LEU A 129 4.09 9.01 -13.07
C LEU A 129 5.48 8.36 -13.13
N ALA A 130 6.55 9.17 -13.24
CA ALA A 130 7.91 8.65 -13.32
C ALA A 130 8.32 7.90 -12.04
N VAL A 131 8.01 8.45 -10.87
CA VAL A 131 8.39 7.87 -9.58
C VAL A 131 7.53 6.65 -9.25
N GLU A 132 6.21 6.76 -9.33
CA GLU A 132 5.29 5.69 -8.90
C GLU A 132 5.34 4.50 -9.85
N LEU A 133 5.32 4.71 -11.17
CA LEU A 133 5.50 3.62 -12.14
C LEU A 133 6.91 3.02 -12.09
N GLY A 134 7.94 3.83 -11.82
CA GLY A 134 9.30 3.35 -11.62
C GLY A 134 9.44 2.44 -10.40
N LEU A 135 8.86 2.84 -9.26
CA LEU A 135 8.83 2.03 -8.04
C LEU A 135 8.00 0.76 -8.25
N PHE A 136 6.84 0.87 -8.91
CA PHE A 136 5.99 -0.27 -9.23
C PHE A 136 6.71 -1.28 -10.13
N ALA A 137 7.29 -0.83 -11.24
CA ALA A 137 8.03 -1.69 -12.18
C ALA A 137 9.22 -2.36 -11.49
N THR A 138 9.97 -1.62 -10.66
CA THR A 138 11.09 -2.16 -9.88
C THR A 138 10.61 -3.23 -8.91
N GLY A 139 9.56 -2.96 -8.14
CA GLY A 139 8.99 -3.91 -7.20
C GLY A 139 8.49 -5.18 -7.89
N LEU A 140 7.82 -5.06 -9.03
CA LEU A 140 7.35 -6.17 -9.85
C LEU A 140 8.51 -6.99 -10.42
N ALA A 141 9.54 -6.33 -10.96
CA ALA A 141 10.73 -7.00 -11.49
C ALA A 141 11.48 -7.78 -10.41
N VAL A 142 11.68 -7.20 -9.22
CA VAL A 142 12.29 -7.90 -8.08
C VAL A 142 11.47 -9.11 -7.67
N TYR A 143 10.14 -8.99 -7.56
CA TYR A 143 9.27 -10.11 -7.23
C TYR A 143 9.33 -11.21 -8.30
N ALA A 144 9.25 -10.86 -9.59
CA ALA A 144 9.30 -11.80 -10.69
C ALA A 144 10.66 -12.54 -10.80
N ARG A 145 11.76 -11.85 -10.45
CA ARG A 145 13.10 -12.47 -10.39
C ARG A 145 13.28 -13.36 -9.17
N THR A 146 12.63 -13.04 -8.05
CA THR A 146 12.71 -13.81 -6.79
C THR A 146 11.85 -15.06 -6.84
N THR A 147 10.79 -15.08 -7.67
CA THR A 147 9.84 -16.18 -7.73
C THR A 147 9.70 -16.73 -9.14
N SER A 148 9.24 -17.99 -9.26
CA SER A 148 8.84 -18.62 -10.52
C SER A 148 7.38 -19.09 -10.44
N ALA A 149 6.66 -19.04 -11.55
CA ALA A 149 5.33 -19.62 -11.64
C ALA A 149 5.42 -21.16 -11.55
N ARG A 150 4.55 -21.78 -10.77
CA ARG A 150 4.39 -23.24 -10.68
C ARG A 150 3.48 -23.76 -11.80
N ASP A 151 2.58 -22.93 -12.28
CA ASP A 151 1.55 -23.26 -13.26
C ASP A 151 1.11 -22.01 -14.06
N ARG A 152 0.14 -22.21 -14.97
CA ARG A 152 -0.44 -21.12 -15.76
C ARG A 152 -1.09 -20.04 -14.87
N ALA A 153 -1.73 -20.43 -13.77
CA ALA A 153 -2.37 -19.49 -12.83
C ALA A 153 -1.32 -18.56 -12.18
N GLY A 154 -0.15 -19.08 -11.78
CA GLY A 154 0.95 -18.28 -11.23
C GLY A 154 1.58 -17.32 -12.23
N ARG A 155 1.58 -17.67 -13.54
CA ARG A 155 2.08 -16.79 -14.60
C ARG A 155 1.07 -15.68 -14.90
N TRP A 156 -0.15 -16.07 -15.30
CA TRP A 156 -1.16 -15.13 -15.72
C TRP A 156 -1.77 -14.34 -14.57
N GLY A 157 -1.85 -14.95 -13.38
CA GLY A 157 -2.31 -14.28 -12.17
C GLY A 157 -1.42 -13.11 -11.75
N LEU A 158 -0.08 -13.25 -11.86
CA LEU A 158 0.83 -12.13 -11.59
C LEU A 158 0.68 -11.02 -12.65
N LEU A 159 0.60 -11.38 -13.92
CA LEU A 159 0.43 -10.41 -15.00
C LEU A 159 -0.90 -9.66 -14.87
N GLY A 160 -1.99 -10.39 -14.64
CA GLY A 160 -3.31 -9.79 -14.40
C GLY A 160 -3.33 -8.89 -13.17
N PHE A 161 -2.73 -9.33 -12.07
CA PHE A 161 -2.60 -8.52 -10.85
C PHE A 161 -1.82 -7.22 -11.11
N ALA A 162 -0.70 -7.31 -11.81
CA ALA A 162 0.10 -6.13 -12.16
C ALA A 162 -0.66 -5.18 -13.11
N ALA A 163 -1.36 -5.73 -14.11
CA ALA A 163 -2.15 -4.94 -15.05
C ALA A 163 -3.29 -4.19 -14.35
N VAL A 164 -4.00 -4.86 -13.44
CA VAL A 164 -5.10 -4.23 -12.68
C VAL A 164 -4.57 -3.12 -11.76
N LEU A 165 -3.44 -3.34 -11.07
CA LEU A 165 -2.82 -2.28 -10.27
C LEU A 165 -2.42 -1.07 -11.13
N ALA A 166 -1.82 -1.29 -12.31
CA ALA A 166 -1.47 -0.21 -13.22
C ALA A 166 -2.70 0.53 -13.77
N ILE A 167 -3.79 -0.20 -14.05
CA ILE A 167 -5.07 0.41 -14.51
C ILE A 167 -5.67 1.26 -13.39
N ILE A 168 -5.71 0.77 -12.15
CA ILE A 168 -6.22 1.52 -10.99
C ILE A 168 -5.40 2.80 -10.81
N GLU A 169 -4.08 2.69 -10.86
CA GLU A 169 -3.17 3.85 -10.75
C GLU A 169 -3.46 4.89 -11.83
N LEU A 170 -3.49 4.48 -13.09
CA LEU A 170 -3.77 5.39 -14.21
C LEU A 170 -5.19 5.99 -14.11
N ALA A 171 -6.16 5.22 -13.67
CA ALA A 171 -7.52 5.71 -13.46
C ALA A 171 -7.58 6.76 -12.34
N ASN A 172 -6.81 6.60 -11.26
CA ASN A 172 -6.72 7.57 -10.18
C ASN A 172 -6.04 8.87 -10.62
N LEU A 173 -4.98 8.76 -11.45
CA LEU A 173 -4.21 9.94 -11.89
C LEU A 173 -4.86 10.70 -13.05
N LEU A 174 -5.56 10.01 -13.96
CA LEU A 174 -6.06 10.56 -15.22
C LEU A 174 -7.58 10.59 -15.31
N GLY A 175 -8.26 9.96 -14.36
CA GLY A 175 -9.72 9.87 -14.33
C GLY A 175 -10.40 11.15 -13.85
N PRO A 176 -11.72 11.25 -14.02
CA PRO A 176 -12.49 12.35 -13.46
C PRO A 176 -12.50 12.30 -11.92
N PRO A 177 -12.69 13.44 -11.25
CA PRO A 177 -12.89 13.44 -9.81
C PRO A 177 -14.01 12.49 -9.36
N PRO A 178 -13.84 11.81 -8.22
CA PRO A 178 -14.85 10.89 -7.71
C PRO A 178 -16.15 11.64 -7.36
N PRO A 179 -17.31 11.00 -7.48
CA PRO A 179 -18.61 11.67 -7.35
C PRO A 179 -18.95 12.07 -5.91
N SER A 180 -18.39 11.40 -4.90
CA SER A 180 -18.65 11.69 -3.49
C SER A 180 -17.64 11.07 -2.55
N VAL A 181 -17.51 11.61 -1.34
CA VAL A 181 -16.73 11.05 -0.23
C VAL A 181 -17.17 9.61 0.06
N ALA A 182 -18.46 9.34 0.08
CA ALA A 182 -19.00 8.00 0.30
C ALA A 182 -18.55 7.01 -0.79
N ALA A 183 -18.56 7.42 -2.07
CA ALA A 183 -18.08 6.56 -3.17
C ALA A 183 -16.61 6.18 -3.01
N VAL A 184 -15.75 7.15 -2.68
CA VAL A 184 -14.31 6.88 -2.41
C VAL A 184 -14.18 5.94 -1.22
N THR A 185 -14.84 6.23 -0.11
CA THR A 185 -14.72 5.45 1.13
C THR A 185 -15.15 3.99 0.93
N TRP A 186 -16.26 3.74 0.22
CA TRP A 186 -16.71 2.38 -0.06
C TRP A 186 -15.81 1.67 -1.07
N SER A 187 -15.40 2.34 -2.14
CA SER A 187 -14.51 1.72 -3.15
C SER A 187 -13.11 1.41 -2.60
N ALA A 188 -12.60 2.21 -1.65
CA ALA A 188 -11.31 1.95 -1.02
C ALA A 188 -11.27 0.60 -0.26
N HIS A 189 -12.40 0.09 0.22
CA HIS A 189 -12.44 -1.27 0.81
C HIS A 189 -12.12 -2.37 -0.21
N ALA A 190 -12.21 -2.10 -1.53
CA ALA A 190 -11.81 -3.08 -2.55
C ALA A 190 -10.32 -3.45 -2.50
N VAL A 191 -9.48 -2.67 -1.82
CA VAL A 191 -8.05 -3.00 -1.58
C VAL A 191 -7.91 -4.36 -0.88
N TRP A 192 -8.89 -4.77 -0.04
CA TRP A 192 -8.90 -6.11 0.57
C TRP A 192 -8.98 -7.23 -0.48
N LEU A 193 -9.67 -7.01 -1.59
CA LEU A 193 -9.72 -7.98 -2.71
C LEU A 193 -8.35 -8.11 -3.39
N LEU A 194 -7.61 -7.00 -3.50
CA LEU A 194 -6.23 -7.01 -4.02
C LEU A 194 -5.28 -7.79 -3.09
N VAL A 195 -5.43 -7.64 -1.78
CA VAL A 195 -4.69 -8.45 -0.79
C VAL A 195 -5.01 -9.94 -0.94
N ALA A 196 -6.29 -10.30 -1.06
CA ALA A 196 -6.71 -11.67 -1.27
C ALA A 196 -6.17 -12.25 -2.59
N TRP A 197 -6.22 -11.47 -3.68
CA TRP A 197 -5.65 -11.85 -4.97
C TRP A 197 -4.13 -12.03 -4.90
N ALA A 198 -3.42 -11.15 -4.22
CA ALA A 198 -1.97 -11.29 -4.00
C ALA A 198 -1.63 -12.59 -3.24
N TRP A 199 -2.42 -12.99 -2.24
CA TRP A 199 -2.27 -14.30 -1.58
C TRP A 199 -2.51 -15.46 -2.55
N TRP A 200 -3.53 -15.36 -3.38
CA TRP A 200 -3.81 -16.39 -4.36
C TRP A 200 -2.69 -16.50 -5.39
N VAL A 201 -2.18 -15.38 -5.92
CA VAL A 201 -1.04 -15.38 -6.85
C VAL A 201 0.18 -16.07 -6.23
N ASP A 202 0.51 -15.75 -4.96
CA ASP A 202 1.70 -16.30 -4.29
C ASP A 202 1.60 -17.83 -4.10
N ARG A 203 0.40 -18.40 -3.92
CA ARG A 203 0.19 -19.86 -3.83
C ARG A 203 0.56 -20.61 -5.10
N HIS A 204 0.44 -19.96 -6.24
CA HIS A 204 0.78 -20.48 -7.56
C HIS A 204 2.21 -20.12 -7.99
N ARG A 205 3.06 -19.63 -7.05
CA ARG A 205 4.45 -19.28 -7.31
C ARG A 205 5.36 -19.88 -6.25
N ALA A 206 6.62 -20.14 -6.63
CA ALA A 206 7.65 -20.64 -5.72
C ALA A 206 8.81 -19.65 -5.67
N VAL A 207 9.48 -19.55 -4.51
CA VAL A 207 10.72 -18.79 -4.38
C VAL A 207 11.84 -19.56 -5.11
N ARG A 208 12.59 -18.87 -5.94
CA ARG A 208 13.71 -19.48 -6.69
C ARG A 208 14.84 -19.87 -5.75
N GLY A 209 15.45 -21.01 -5.97
CA GLY A 209 16.62 -21.49 -5.19
C GLY A 209 16.27 -22.10 -3.83
N VAL A 210 14.99 -22.22 -3.46
CA VAL A 210 14.54 -23.00 -2.31
C VAL A 210 13.92 -24.29 -2.86
N ALA A 211 14.63 -25.42 -2.72
CA ALA A 211 14.06 -26.73 -3.02
C ALA A 211 12.86 -26.96 -2.09
N THR A 212 11.71 -27.24 -2.66
CA THR A 212 10.47 -27.62 -1.95
C THR A 212 10.47 -29.11 -1.65
#